data_345b2ce9bb8be797bb9f452928c6b527
#
_entry.id   345b2ce9bb8be797bb9f452928c6b527
#
_cell.length_a   1.000
_cell.length_b   1.000
_cell.length_c   1.000
_cell.angle_alpha   90.00
_cell.angle_beta   90.00
_cell.angle_gamma   90.00
#
_symmetry.space_group_name_H-M   'P 1'
#
loop_
_entity.id
_entity.type
_entity.pdbx_description
1 polymer ?
#
loop_
_entity_poly.entity_id
_entity_poly.type
_entity_poly.pdbx_seq_one_letter_code
_entity_poly.pdbx_strand_id
1 'polypeptide(L)'
;MNATVRAIDVHLEVPFAISRATRTEKRLVLVELEEAGRISRGEASPDPFFGETSESLERDVREALGLLPEDPADLAALKAALDARFPHGGAAACAIDILAHDRAAQAAGVPLRTFLGLAPAEAPPTSFTIGIADPEVMARRAAAAAERGFSVLKVKLGHGGDDARIVGGIREVFGGRIRVDPNAAWTAEDAPRRIAAIAPFGIEFVEQPLPVDDLDGLRRVREASELPIVVDEAAVRASDVERLAGACDGINVKLQKCGGIAEARAMIASAHEHGLRVMLGCRAAETSVAIAAAAHLAPAVEWADLDGNLLIVDDPFIAVPVERGRFVFSDRPGLGVIVKA
;
A
#
# COMPACT_ATOMS: atom_id res chain seq x y z
N MET A 1 28.53 7.69 10.16
CA MET A 1 27.37 7.00 9.61
C MET A 1 27.75 5.58 9.23
N ASN A 2 27.02 4.59 9.71
CA ASN A 2 27.19 3.19 9.33
C ASN A 2 25.87 2.69 8.70
N ALA A 3 25.91 2.30 7.42
CA ALA A 3 24.72 1.85 6.71
C ALA A 3 24.81 0.36 6.39
N THR A 4 23.72 -0.36 6.58
CA THR A 4 23.59 -1.77 6.22
C THR A 4 22.42 -1.95 5.25
N VAL A 5 22.61 -2.79 4.22
CA VAL A 5 21.56 -3.22 3.30
C VAL A 5 21.59 -4.75 3.28
N ARG A 6 20.46 -5.35 3.62
CA ARG A 6 20.35 -6.82 3.68
C ARG A 6 18.99 -7.29 3.20
N ALA A 7 18.96 -8.44 2.58
CA ALA A 7 17.71 -9.12 2.30
C ALA A 7 17.20 -9.83 3.56
N ILE A 8 15.87 -9.88 3.71
CA ILE A 8 15.17 -10.65 4.74
C ILE A 8 14.05 -11.45 4.08
N ASP A 9 13.87 -12.68 4.51
CA ASP A 9 12.73 -13.48 4.08
C ASP A 9 11.63 -13.39 5.13
N VAL A 10 10.39 -13.19 4.68
CA VAL A 10 9.20 -13.17 5.52
C VAL A 10 8.18 -14.16 4.99
N HIS A 11 7.44 -14.81 5.88
CA HIS A 11 6.51 -15.89 5.55
C HIS A 11 5.06 -15.45 5.81
N LEU A 12 4.20 -15.75 4.86
CA LEU A 12 2.76 -15.49 4.98
C LEU A 12 2.10 -16.55 5.88
N GLU A 13 1.18 -16.11 6.73
CA GLU A 13 0.39 -17.00 7.61
C GLU A 13 -0.39 -18.06 6.80
N VAL A 14 -0.89 -17.65 5.65
CA VAL A 14 -1.57 -18.52 4.69
C VAL A 14 -1.12 -18.16 3.27
N PRO A 15 -1.17 -19.11 2.31
CA PRO A 15 -0.91 -18.77 0.91
C PRO A 15 -1.79 -17.60 0.46
N PHE A 16 -1.16 -16.55 -0.05
CA PHE A 16 -1.83 -15.35 -0.52
C PHE A 16 -1.92 -15.36 -2.05
N ALA A 17 -3.14 -15.48 -2.56
CA ALA A 17 -3.41 -15.54 -3.98
C ALA A 17 -4.15 -14.29 -4.46
N ILE A 18 -3.69 -13.76 -5.59
CA ILE A 18 -4.34 -12.75 -6.42
C ILE A 18 -4.55 -13.32 -7.83
N SER A 19 -5.20 -12.60 -8.73
CA SER A 19 -5.45 -13.06 -10.10
C SER A 19 -4.19 -13.52 -10.86
N ARG A 20 -3.02 -12.97 -10.53
CA ARG A 20 -1.75 -13.17 -11.28
C ARG A 20 -0.76 -14.11 -10.60
N ALA A 21 -0.86 -14.34 -9.29
CA ALA A 21 0.15 -15.08 -8.54
C ALA A 21 -0.36 -15.61 -7.20
N THR A 22 0.29 -16.67 -6.72
CA THR A 22 0.16 -17.15 -5.33
C THR A 22 1.53 -17.14 -4.67
N ARG A 23 1.61 -16.65 -3.44
CA ARG A 23 2.86 -16.56 -2.66
C ARG A 23 2.66 -17.13 -1.27
N THR A 24 3.72 -17.72 -0.71
CA THR A 24 3.80 -18.20 0.66
C THR A 24 4.88 -17.46 1.46
N GLU A 25 5.80 -16.83 0.75
CA GLU A 25 6.93 -16.09 1.30
C GLU A 25 7.28 -14.88 0.42
N LYS A 26 8.07 -13.97 0.95
CA LYS A 26 8.61 -12.84 0.19
C LYS A 26 9.98 -12.46 0.72
N ARG A 27 10.91 -12.18 -0.21
CA ARG A 27 12.24 -11.68 0.10
C ARG A 27 12.27 -10.17 -0.07
N LEU A 28 12.39 -9.46 1.04
CA LEU A 28 12.44 -8.00 1.13
C LEU A 28 13.87 -7.50 1.24
N VAL A 29 14.10 -6.21 0.97
CA VAL A 29 15.38 -5.55 1.21
C VAL A 29 15.20 -4.50 2.28
N LEU A 30 15.89 -4.67 3.40
CA LEU A 30 15.93 -3.73 4.51
C LEU A 30 17.19 -2.88 4.42
N VAL A 31 17.05 -1.57 4.62
CA VAL A 31 18.16 -0.64 4.80
C VAL A 31 18.08 0.00 6.18
N GLU A 32 19.22 0.01 6.89
CA GLU A 32 19.36 0.63 8.20
C GLU A 32 20.56 1.59 8.18
N LEU A 33 20.40 2.75 8.77
CA LEU A 33 21.44 3.76 8.94
C LEU A 33 21.60 4.08 10.42
N GLU A 34 22.79 3.78 10.97
CA GLU A 34 23.17 4.15 12.32
C GLU A 34 23.90 5.48 12.32
N GLU A 35 23.36 6.46 13.04
CA GLU A 35 23.93 7.80 13.19
C GLU A 35 23.60 8.37 14.57
N ALA A 36 24.62 8.86 15.29
CA ALA A 36 24.48 9.48 16.61
C ALA A 36 23.65 8.63 17.61
N GLY A 37 23.82 7.30 17.59
CA GLY A 37 23.11 6.37 18.48
C GLY A 37 21.65 6.12 18.13
N ARG A 38 21.21 6.56 16.95
CA ARG A 38 19.87 6.31 16.39
C ARG A 38 19.99 5.41 15.18
N ILE A 39 18.96 4.59 14.94
CA ILE A 39 18.86 3.72 13.75
C ILE A 39 17.64 4.13 12.97
N SER A 40 17.86 4.66 11.77
CA SER A 40 16.81 4.96 10.80
C SER A 40 16.66 3.81 9.84
N ARG A 41 15.41 3.54 9.39
CA ARG A 41 15.08 2.35 8.60
C ARG A 41 14.30 2.68 7.35
N GLY A 42 14.52 1.85 6.32
CA GLY A 42 13.73 1.81 5.12
C GLY A 42 13.59 0.39 4.59
N GLU A 43 12.58 0.15 3.77
CA GLU A 43 12.28 -1.17 3.22
C GLU A 43 11.91 -1.07 1.76
N ALA A 44 12.50 -1.96 0.93
CA ALA A 44 12.09 -2.19 -0.44
C ALA A 44 11.43 -3.57 -0.57
N SER A 45 10.22 -3.58 -1.11
CA SER A 45 9.39 -4.76 -1.29
C SER A 45 9.25 -5.02 -2.80
N PRO A 46 9.91 -6.06 -3.37
CA PRO A 46 9.91 -6.29 -4.82
C PRO A 46 8.53 -6.67 -5.34
N ASP A 47 8.22 -6.24 -6.58
CA ASP A 47 7.08 -6.71 -7.33
C ASP A 47 7.46 -7.00 -8.78
N PRO A 48 7.34 -8.28 -9.24
CA PRO A 48 7.63 -8.66 -10.61
C PRO A 48 6.78 -7.93 -11.66
N PHE A 49 5.61 -7.41 -11.28
CA PHE A 49 4.79 -6.60 -12.18
C PHE A 49 5.54 -5.34 -12.65
N PHE A 50 6.40 -4.77 -11.80
CA PHE A 50 7.25 -3.63 -12.10
C PHE A 50 8.68 -4.04 -12.49
N GLY A 51 8.94 -5.34 -12.74
CA GLY A 51 10.26 -5.84 -13.10
C GLY A 51 11.28 -5.88 -11.97
N GLU A 52 10.84 -5.79 -10.72
CA GLU A 52 11.71 -5.76 -9.53
C GLU A 52 11.99 -7.17 -9.00
N THR A 53 13.26 -7.42 -8.63
CA THR A 53 13.71 -8.60 -7.87
C THR A 53 14.44 -8.14 -6.61
N SER A 54 14.57 -9.02 -5.62
CA SER A 54 15.33 -8.69 -4.39
C SER A 54 16.77 -8.33 -4.68
N GLU A 55 17.41 -9.03 -5.63
CA GLU A 55 18.80 -8.81 -6.04
C GLU A 55 18.97 -7.44 -6.74
N SER A 56 18.04 -7.07 -7.63
CA SER A 56 18.06 -5.75 -8.27
C SER A 56 17.85 -4.65 -7.24
N LEU A 57 16.89 -4.82 -6.33
CA LEU A 57 16.62 -3.85 -5.28
C LEU A 57 17.78 -3.70 -4.28
N GLU A 58 18.42 -4.81 -3.89
CA GLU A 58 19.59 -4.73 -2.99
C GLU A 58 20.74 -3.91 -3.60
N ARG A 59 21.03 -4.11 -4.89
CA ARG A 59 22.01 -3.31 -5.62
C ARG A 59 21.58 -1.84 -5.69
N ASP A 60 20.36 -1.59 -6.15
CA ASP A 60 19.86 -0.24 -6.39
C ASP A 60 19.74 0.57 -5.08
N VAL A 61 19.34 -0.06 -3.96
CA VAL A 61 19.32 0.55 -2.62
C VAL A 61 20.73 0.88 -2.14
N ARG A 62 21.74 -0.02 -2.36
CA ARG A 62 23.15 0.26 -2.00
C ARG A 62 23.69 1.47 -2.75
N GLU A 63 23.40 1.57 -4.04
CA GLU A 63 23.82 2.71 -4.87
C GLU A 63 23.11 4.00 -4.42
N ALA A 64 21.81 3.94 -4.14
CA ALA A 64 21.01 5.09 -3.77
C ALA A 64 21.31 5.63 -2.36
N LEU A 65 21.96 4.86 -1.48
CA LEU A 65 22.47 5.37 -0.19
C LEU A 65 23.42 6.56 -0.38
N GLY A 66 24.17 6.61 -1.48
CA GLY A 66 25.05 7.73 -1.82
C GLY A 66 24.30 9.04 -2.16
N LEU A 67 22.98 9.00 -2.31
CA LEU A 67 22.13 10.18 -2.58
C LEU A 67 21.67 10.86 -1.29
N LEU A 68 21.85 10.23 -0.11
CA LEU A 68 21.42 10.81 1.16
C LEU A 68 22.13 12.13 1.42
N PRO A 69 21.41 13.22 1.72
CA PRO A 69 22.02 14.50 2.06
C PRO A 69 22.71 14.45 3.42
N GLU A 70 23.72 15.29 3.60
CA GLU A 70 24.40 15.45 4.90
C GLU A 70 23.41 15.97 5.95
N ASP A 71 22.64 17.02 5.61
CA ASP A 71 21.55 17.53 6.46
C ASP A 71 20.31 16.65 6.35
N PRO A 72 19.88 16.00 7.45
CA PRO A 72 18.63 15.20 7.45
C PRO A 72 17.39 15.97 7.02
N ALA A 73 17.38 17.30 7.14
CA ALA A 73 16.23 18.13 6.78
C ALA A 73 16.11 18.40 5.27
N ASP A 74 17.16 18.15 4.49
CA ASP A 74 17.17 18.44 3.05
C ASP A 74 16.51 17.33 2.22
N LEU A 75 15.26 17.03 2.55
CA LEU A 75 14.46 16.03 1.84
C LEU A 75 14.10 16.45 0.40
N ALA A 76 14.14 17.75 0.10
CA ALA A 76 13.87 18.25 -1.25
C ALA A 76 15.00 17.90 -2.21
N ALA A 77 16.26 18.05 -1.79
CA ALA A 77 17.43 17.63 -2.57
C ALA A 77 17.42 16.12 -2.79
N LEU A 78 17.09 15.33 -1.74
CA LEU A 78 16.96 13.89 -1.88
C LEU A 78 15.88 13.52 -2.92
N LYS A 79 14.69 14.12 -2.83
CA LYS A 79 13.60 13.87 -3.78
C LYS A 79 14.05 14.09 -5.21
N ALA A 80 14.73 15.23 -5.48
CA ALA A 80 15.24 15.53 -6.82
C ALA A 80 16.28 14.50 -7.29
N ALA A 81 17.17 14.05 -6.41
CA ALA A 81 18.18 13.03 -6.73
C ALA A 81 17.55 11.66 -6.99
N LEU A 82 16.54 11.26 -6.19
CA LEU A 82 15.80 10.02 -6.38
C LEU A 82 15.00 10.04 -7.68
N ASP A 83 14.35 11.16 -8.03
CA ASP A 83 13.61 11.29 -9.29
C ASP A 83 14.54 11.20 -10.52
N ALA A 84 15.72 11.78 -10.43
CA ALA A 84 16.71 11.67 -11.49
C ALA A 84 17.23 10.23 -11.69
N ARG A 85 17.41 9.47 -10.58
CA ARG A 85 17.91 8.08 -10.63
C ARG A 85 16.80 7.06 -10.92
N PHE A 86 15.59 7.32 -10.42
CA PHE A 86 14.42 6.44 -10.51
C PHE A 86 13.20 7.21 -11.05
N PRO A 87 13.18 7.60 -12.33
CA PRO A 87 12.14 8.46 -12.90
C PRO A 87 10.73 7.84 -12.84
N HIS A 88 10.66 6.53 -12.73
CA HIS A 88 9.40 5.78 -12.61
C HIS A 88 9.05 5.39 -11.17
N GLY A 89 9.76 5.91 -10.16
CA GLY A 89 9.58 5.51 -8.77
C GLY A 89 10.16 4.14 -8.47
N GLY A 90 9.42 3.32 -7.72
CA GLY A 90 9.80 1.94 -7.40
C GLY A 90 10.33 1.76 -5.97
N ALA A 91 10.53 0.49 -5.62
CA ALA A 91 10.79 0.10 -4.24
C ALA A 91 12.18 0.53 -3.73
N ALA A 92 13.19 0.62 -4.59
CA ALA A 92 14.52 1.09 -4.18
C ALA A 92 14.50 2.57 -3.76
N ALA A 93 13.85 3.44 -4.56
CA ALA A 93 13.63 4.84 -4.19
C ALA A 93 12.83 4.95 -2.90
N CYS A 94 11.77 4.14 -2.76
CA CYS A 94 10.93 4.09 -1.57
C CYS A 94 11.72 3.78 -0.31
N ALA A 95 12.61 2.78 -0.33
CA ALA A 95 13.42 2.42 0.83
C ALA A 95 14.29 3.58 1.32
N ILE A 96 14.95 4.30 0.40
CA ILE A 96 15.83 5.43 0.74
C ILE A 96 15.01 6.64 1.19
N ASP A 97 13.86 6.90 0.57
CA ASP A 97 12.97 7.99 0.96
C ASP A 97 12.37 7.76 2.36
N ILE A 98 11.91 6.53 2.66
CA ILE A 98 11.43 6.16 4.00
C ILE A 98 12.55 6.35 5.05
N LEU A 99 13.74 5.81 4.78
CA LEU A 99 14.90 5.93 5.66
C LEU A 99 15.24 7.40 5.95
N ALA A 100 15.23 8.25 4.93
CA ALA A 100 15.54 9.67 5.08
C ALA A 100 14.47 10.42 5.89
N HIS A 101 13.19 10.12 5.67
CA HIS A 101 12.11 10.69 6.47
C HIS A 101 12.15 10.22 7.93
N ASP A 102 12.47 8.94 8.17
CA ASP A 102 12.68 8.40 9.51
C ASP A 102 13.86 9.12 10.21
N ARG A 103 14.99 9.28 9.48
CA ARG A 103 16.17 10.01 9.96
C ARG A 103 15.85 11.47 10.33
N ALA A 104 15.13 12.18 9.46
CA ALA A 104 14.75 13.57 9.68
C ALA A 104 13.81 13.73 10.88
N ALA A 105 12.79 12.89 11.00
CA ALA A 105 11.85 12.92 12.10
C ALA A 105 12.50 12.53 13.44
N GLN A 106 13.43 11.55 13.45
CA GLN A 106 14.24 11.21 14.61
C GLN A 106 15.19 12.34 15.00
N ALA A 107 15.80 13.06 14.05
CA ALA A 107 16.64 14.22 14.32
C ALA A 107 15.82 15.36 14.94
N ALA A 108 14.59 15.57 14.47
CA ALA A 108 13.65 16.53 15.04
C ALA A 108 13.04 16.10 16.40
N GLY A 109 13.22 14.84 16.80
CA GLY A 109 12.72 14.30 18.07
C GLY A 109 11.20 14.09 18.11
N VAL A 110 10.53 13.96 16.96
CA VAL A 110 9.07 13.84 16.85
C VAL A 110 8.65 12.61 16.03
N PRO A 111 7.44 12.06 16.24
CA PRO A 111 6.88 11.03 15.36
C PRO A 111 6.78 11.52 13.92
N LEU A 112 6.92 10.60 12.96
CA LEU A 112 6.89 10.95 11.54
C LEU A 112 5.60 11.68 11.13
N ARG A 113 4.41 11.29 11.63
CA ARG A 113 3.15 12.00 11.36
C ARG A 113 3.17 13.46 11.82
N THR A 114 3.84 13.75 12.95
CA THR A 114 4.01 15.12 13.47
C THR A 114 4.99 15.89 12.59
N PHE A 115 6.10 15.27 12.20
CA PHE A 115 7.07 15.83 11.27
C PHE A 115 6.43 16.21 9.92
N LEU A 116 5.50 15.39 9.44
CA LEU A 116 4.75 15.62 8.20
C LEU A 116 3.60 16.64 8.34
N GLY A 117 3.32 17.13 9.55
CA GLY A 117 2.25 18.09 9.81
C GLY A 117 0.84 17.47 9.82
N LEU A 118 0.73 16.14 10.02
CA LEU A 118 -0.53 15.41 9.96
C LEU A 118 -1.13 15.06 11.34
N ALA A 119 -0.40 15.26 12.41
CA ALA A 119 -0.94 15.10 13.77
C ALA A 119 -1.68 16.39 14.19
N PRO A 120 -2.77 16.29 14.98
CA PRO A 120 -3.34 15.08 15.59
C PRO A 120 -4.47 14.39 14.79
N ALA A 121 -4.58 14.63 13.48
CA ALA A 121 -5.66 14.08 12.67
C ALA A 121 -5.75 12.54 12.77
N GLU A 122 -6.99 12.02 12.76
CA GLU A 122 -7.25 10.58 12.81
C GLU A 122 -7.05 9.96 11.42
N ALA A 123 -6.48 8.74 11.41
CA ALA A 123 -6.38 7.92 10.22
C ALA A 123 -7.68 7.10 10.00
N PRO A 124 -8.09 6.85 8.74
CA PRO A 124 -9.17 5.90 8.46
C PRO A 124 -8.78 4.49 8.92
N PRO A 125 -9.76 3.62 9.24
CA PRO A 125 -9.46 2.23 9.54
C PRO A 125 -8.87 1.54 8.31
N THR A 126 -7.87 0.66 8.54
CA THR A 126 -7.33 -0.18 7.47
C THR A 126 -8.28 -1.32 7.13
N SER A 127 -8.32 -1.73 5.87
CA SER A 127 -8.93 -2.99 5.47
C SER A 127 -8.07 -4.19 5.88
N PHE A 128 -8.72 -5.35 5.97
CA PHE A 128 -8.04 -6.65 6.02
C PHE A 128 -8.30 -7.40 4.72
N THR A 129 -7.24 -7.90 4.07
CA THR A 129 -7.33 -8.48 2.74
C THR A 129 -7.66 -9.96 2.79
N ILE A 130 -8.70 -10.34 2.05
CA ILE A 130 -9.09 -11.73 1.80
C ILE A 130 -8.56 -12.12 0.42
N GLY A 131 -7.47 -12.91 0.39
CA GLY A 131 -6.90 -13.46 -0.84
C GLY A 131 -7.81 -14.50 -1.48
N ILE A 132 -7.63 -14.73 -2.79
CA ILE A 132 -8.42 -15.68 -3.58
C ILE A 132 -8.27 -17.10 -3.01
N ALA A 133 -9.39 -17.76 -2.79
CA ALA A 133 -9.52 -19.16 -2.38
C ALA A 133 -10.92 -19.66 -2.75
N ASP A 134 -11.26 -20.89 -2.35
CA ASP A 134 -12.62 -21.36 -2.44
C ASP A 134 -13.58 -20.44 -1.68
N PRO A 135 -14.80 -20.17 -2.19
CA PRO A 135 -15.74 -19.21 -1.58
C PRO A 135 -15.99 -19.43 -0.09
N GLU A 136 -16.11 -20.69 0.32
CA GLU A 136 -16.32 -21.07 1.73
C GLU A 136 -15.09 -20.79 2.60
N VAL A 137 -13.87 -20.88 2.03
CA VAL A 137 -12.62 -20.51 2.72
C VAL A 137 -12.56 -18.99 2.86
N MET A 138 -12.91 -18.23 1.82
CA MET A 138 -12.94 -16.77 1.85
C MET A 138 -13.95 -16.26 2.88
N ALA A 139 -15.15 -16.85 2.94
CA ALA A 139 -16.17 -16.51 3.94
C ALA A 139 -15.67 -16.78 5.37
N ARG A 140 -15.02 -17.94 5.63
CA ARG A 140 -14.42 -18.23 6.96
C ARG A 140 -13.33 -17.21 7.34
N ARG A 141 -12.46 -16.82 6.39
CA ARG A 141 -11.45 -15.79 6.64
C ARG A 141 -12.07 -14.42 6.94
N ALA A 142 -13.16 -14.07 6.24
CA ALA A 142 -13.92 -12.86 6.50
C ALA A 142 -14.56 -12.86 7.90
N ALA A 143 -15.15 -13.99 8.34
CA ALA A 143 -15.67 -14.15 9.69
C ALA A 143 -14.57 -13.98 10.76
N ALA A 144 -13.40 -14.61 10.56
CA ALA A 144 -12.25 -14.47 11.46
C ALA A 144 -11.75 -13.01 11.54
N ALA A 145 -11.74 -12.28 10.43
CA ALA A 145 -11.41 -10.86 10.42
C ALA A 145 -12.43 -10.02 11.19
N ALA A 146 -13.74 -10.34 11.07
CA ALA A 146 -14.81 -9.71 11.84
C ALA A 146 -14.62 -9.95 13.36
N GLU A 147 -14.28 -11.16 13.79
CA GLU A 147 -13.99 -11.51 15.19
C GLU A 147 -12.77 -10.73 15.73
N ARG A 148 -11.77 -10.45 14.89
CA ARG A 148 -10.63 -9.58 15.21
C ARG A 148 -11.01 -8.09 15.25
N GLY A 149 -12.26 -7.73 14.94
CA GLY A 149 -12.82 -6.39 15.00
C GLY A 149 -12.54 -5.51 13.78
N PHE A 150 -12.11 -6.07 12.65
CA PHE A 150 -12.00 -5.30 11.41
C PHE A 150 -13.38 -4.86 10.93
N SER A 151 -13.50 -3.59 10.56
CA SER A 151 -14.73 -2.98 10.04
C SER A 151 -14.71 -2.82 8.51
N VAL A 152 -13.60 -3.14 7.87
CA VAL A 152 -13.39 -3.04 6.42
C VAL A 152 -12.66 -4.28 5.93
N LEU A 153 -13.14 -4.89 4.86
CA LEU A 153 -12.44 -5.95 4.13
C LEU A 153 -12.11 -5.50 2.71
N LYS A 154 -10.96 -5.96 2.22
CA LYS A 154 -10.61 -5.95 0.79
C LYS A 154 -10.66 -7.39 0.28
N VAL A 155 -11.47 -7.65 -0.72
CA VAL A 155 -11.71 -9.00 -1.26
C VAL A 155 -11.07 -9.09 -2.64
N LYS A 156 -10.10 -9.99 -2.78
CA LYS A 156 -9.49 -10.26 -4.08
C LYS A 156 -10.42 -11.10 -4.93
N LEU A 157 -10.65 -10.63 -6.15
CA LEU A 157 -11.42 -11.32 -7.19
C LEU A 157 -10.48 -11.68 -8.35
N GLY A 158 -10.94 -12.50 -9.30
CA GLY A 158 -10.04 -12.97 -10.34
C GLY A 158 -10.74 -13.42 -11.61
N HIS A 159 -10.00 -14.21 -12.39
CA HIS A 159 -10.51 -14.80 -13.60
C HIS A 159 -11.49 -15.94 -13.28
N GLY A 160 -12.62 -15.98 -13.99
CA GLY A 160 -13.49 -17.15 -14.07
C GLY A 160 -14.27 -17.52 -12.80
N GLY A 161 -14.21 -16.69 -11.73
CA GLY A 161 -14.98 -16.90 -10.52
C GLY A 161 -16.42 -16.40 -10.64
N ASP A 162 -17.31 -16.94 -9.81
CA ASP A 162 -18.61 -16.37 -9.53
C ASP A 162 -18.44 -15.29 -8.46
N ASP A 163 -18.13 -14.05 -8.89
CA ASP A 163 -17.83 -12.93 -7.99
C ASP A 163 -19.02 -12.65 -7.06
N ALA A 164 -20.25 -12.79 -7.56
CA ALA A 164 -21.47 -12.59 -6.77
C ALA A 164 -21.61 -13.64 -5.66
N ARG A 165 -21.27 -14.91 -5.93
CA ARG A 165 -21.27 -15.97 -4.92
C ARG A 165 -20.21 -15.74 -3.85
N ILE A 166 -18.99 -15.32 -4.25
CA ILE A 166 -17.91 -15.02 -3.32
C ILE A 166 -18.31 -13.88 -2.39
N VAL A 167 -18.72 -12.74 -2.98
CA VAL A 167 -19.06 -11.54 -2.23
C VAL A 167 -20.33 -11.75 -1.39
N GLY A 168 -21.32 -12.46 -1.92
CA GLY A 168 -22.55 -12.85 -1.20
C GLY A 168 -22.24 -13.67 0.05
N GLY A 169 -21.44 -14.73 -0.08
CA GLY A 169 -21.03 -15.56 1.06
C GLY A 169 -20.23 -14.80 2.12
N ILE A 170 -19.39 -13.83 1.70
CA ILE A 170 -18.69 -12.94 2.64
C ILE A 170 -19.70 -12.01 3.32
N ARG A 171 -20.66 -11.44 2.60
CA ARG A 171 -21.67 -10.53 3.15
C ARG A 171 -22.55 -11.18 4.21
N GLU A 172 -22.84 -12.48 4.09
CA GLU A 172 -23.61 -13.21 5.11
C GLU A 172 -22.93 -13.24 6.48
N VAL A 173 -21.60 -13.19 6.53
CA VAL A 173 -20.79 -13.30 7.76
C VAL A 173 -20.12 -11.99 8.18
N PHE A 174 -20.14 -10.95 7.32
CA PHE A 174 -19.46 -9.69 7.57
C PHE A 174 -20.36 -8.49 7.30
N GLY A 175 -20.73 -7.77 8.35
CA GLY A 175 -21.59 -6.58 8.28
C GLY A 175 -20.89 -5.26 7.97
N GLY A 176 -19.54 -5.25 7.88
CA GLY A 176 -18.74 -4.04 7.63
C GLY A 176 -18.65 -3.65 6.15
N ARG A 177 -17.77 -2.71 5.82
CA ARG A 177 -17.52 -2.26 4.44
C ARG A 177 -16.71 -3.30 3.68
N ILE A 178 -17.08 -3.55 2.43
CA ILE A 178 -16.37 -4.45 1.53
C ILE A 178 -15.88 -3.65 0.33
N ARG A 179 -14.61 -3.79 0.01
CA ARG A 179 -13.93 -3.32 -1.19
C ARG A 179 -13.55 -4.55 -2.01
N VAL A 180 -13.61 -4.47 -3.32
CA VAL A 180 -13.21 -5.59 -4.17
C VAL A 180 -12.08 -5.18 -5.10
N ASP A 181 -11.17 -6.13 -5.39
CA ASP A 181 -10.01 -5.89 -6.21
C ASP A 181 -9.77 -7.07 -7.16
N PRO A 182 -10.19 -6.94 -8.43
CA PRO A 182 -9.91 -7.91 -9.49
C PRO A 182 -8.44 -7.95 -9.94
N ASN A 183 -7.59 -7.01 -9.54
CA ASN A 183 -6.20 -6.89 -9.99
C ASN A 183 -6.04 -6.99 -11.52
N ALA A 184 -6.77 -6.15 -12.26
CA ALA A 184 -6.76 -6.05 -13.71
C ALA A 184 -7.23 -7.33 -14.44
N ALA A 185 -8.02 -8.18 -13.79
CA ALA A 185 -8.44 -9.46 -14.36
C ALA A 185 -9.69 -9.37 -15.25
N TRP A 186 -10.44 -8.27 -15.23
CA TRP A 186 -11.65 -8.10 -16.03
C TRP A 186 -11.35 -7.41 -17.37
N THR A 187 -12.30 -7.52 -18.29
CA THR A 187 -12.26 -6.76 -19.55
C THR A 187 -13.28 -5.62 -19.51
N ALA A 188 -13.09 -4.60 -20.35
CA ALA A 188 -14.04 -3.49 -20.46
C ALA A 188 -15.45 -3.93 -20.86
N GLU A 189 -15.58 -5.08 -21.54
CA GLU A 189 -16.85 -5.66 -21.95
C GLU A 189 -17.55 -6.36 -20.77
N ASP A 190 -16.79 -7.11 -19.95
CA ASP A 190 -17.30 -7.90 -18.82
C ASP A 190 -17.55 -7.09 -17.55
N ALA A 191 -16.72 -6.09 -17.28
CA ALA A 191 -16.68 -5.37 -16.01
C ALA A 191 -18.05 -4.77 -15.62
N PRO A 192 -18.83 -4.12 -16.51
CA PRO A 192 -20.13 -3.56 -16.13
C PRO A 192 -21.10 -4.63 -15.61
N ARG A 193 -21.15 -5.80 -16.26
CA ARG A 193 -21.99 -6.93 -15.83
C ARG A 193 -21.53 -7.50 -14.48
N ARG A 194 -20.22 -7.64 -14.26
CA ARG A 194 -19.66 -8.14 -12.99
C ARG A 194 -19.92 -7.15 -11.85
N ILE A 195 -19.77 -5.85 -12.10
CA ILE A 195 -20.07 -4.79 -11.13
C ILE A 195 -21.55 -4.82 -10.75
N ALA A 196 -22.45 -4.87 -11.72
CA ALA A 196 -23.88 -4.96 -11.47
C ALA A 196 -24.27 -6.21 -10.65
N ALA A 197 -23.56 -7.33 -10.83
CA ALA A 197 -23.82 -8.56 -10.09
C ALA A 197 -23.40 -8.48 -8.62
N ILE A 198 -22.38 -7.67 -8.27
CA ILE A 198 -21.88 -7.51 -6.89
C ILE A 198 -22.43 -6.26 -6.18
N ALA A 199 -22.94 -5.28 -6.90
CA ALA A 199 -23.46 -4.02 -6.33
C ALA A 199 -24.54 -4.24 -5.24
N PRO A 200 -25.49 -5.21 -5.36
CA PRO A 200 -26.49 -5.46 -4.32
C PRO A 200 -25.91 -5.85 -2.95
N PHE A 201 -24.66 -6.27 -2.87
CA PHE A 201 -23.99 -6.63 -1.62
C PHE A 201 -23.36 -5.45 -0.89
N GLY A 202 -23.58 -4.19 -1.32
CA GLY A 202 -23.11 -2.99 -0.63
C GLY A 202 -21.58 -2.84 -0.67
N ILE A 203 -21.01 -2.96 -1.87
CA ILE A 203 -19.57 -2.76 -2.11
C ILE A 203 -19.24 -1.27 -2.08
N GLU A 204 -18.14 -0.89 -1.38
CA GLU A 204 -17.72 0.50 -1.26
C GLU A 204 -17.12 1.04 -2.57
N PHE A 205 -16.30 0.23 -3.25
CA PHE A 205 -15.73 0.51 -4.58
C PHE A 205 -15.10 -0.74 -5.21
N VAL A 206 -14.79 -0.65 -6.50
CA VAL A 206 -14.05 -1.66 -7.27
C VAL A 206 -12.66 -1.09 -7.59
N GLU A 207 -11.59 -1.82 -7.20
CA GLU A 207 -10.20 -1.44 -7.44
C GLU A 207 -9.66 -2.13 -8.70
N GLN A 208 -8.96 -1.38 -9.54
CA GLN A 208 -8.27 -1.81 -10.77
C GLN A 208 -8.98 -2.95 -11.52
N PRO A 209 -10.18 -2.72 -12.06
CA PRO A 209 -10.91 -3.77 -12.77
C PRO A 209 -10.23 -4.22 -14.07
N LEU A 210 -9.59 -3.28 -14.79
CA LEU A 210 -9.04 -3.47 -16.13
C LEU A 210 -7.51 -3.39 -16.17
N PRO A 211 -6.86 -3.93 -17.22
CA PRO A 211 -5.45 -3.69 -17.52
C PRO A 211 -5.10 -2.19 -17.54
N VAL A 212 -3.85 -1.86 -17.19
CA VAL A 212 -3.40 -0.47 -16.98
C VAL A 212 -3.37 0.37 -18.25
N ASP A 213 -3.29 -0.24 -19.40
CA ASP A 213 -3.23 0.38 -20.73
C ASP A 213 -4.61 0.61 -21.35
N ASP A 214 -5.70 0.04 -20.80
CA ASP A 214 -7.07 0.25 -21.29
C ASP A 214 -7.77 1.43 -20.62
N LEU A 215 -7.21 2.64 -20.79
CA LEU A 215 -7.79 3.85 -20.21
C LEU A 215 -9.18 4.21 -20.78
N ASP A 216 -9.41 3.95 -22.08
CA ASP A 216 -10.70 4.22 -22.70
C ASP A 216 -11.75 3.21 -22.24
N GLY A 217 -11.37 1.95 -22.04
CA GLY A 217 -12.21 0.95 -21.41
C GLY A 217 -12.58 1.35 -19.98
N LEU A 218 -11.59 1.87 -19.23
CA LEU A 218 -11.81 2.30 -17.85
C LEU A 218 -12.82 3.46 -17.76
N ARG A 219 -12.76 4.46 -18.67
CA ARG A 219 -13.76 5.53 -18.76
C ARG A 219 -15.16 4.99 -19.00
N ARG A 220 -15.30 4.07 -19.96
CA ARG A 220 -16.61 3.42 -20.26
C ARG A 220 -17.13 2.62 -19.06
N VAL A 221 -16.26 1.88 -18.37
CA VAL A 221 -16.65 1.13 -17.17
C VAL A 221 -17.09 2.06 -16.06
N ARG A 222 -16.34 3.14 -15.81
CA ARG A 222 -16.69 4.14 -14.80
C ARG A 222 -18.06 4.78 -15.10
N GLU A 223 -18.31 5.19 -16.34
CA GLU A 223 -19.58 5.81 -16.75
C GLU A 223 -20.78 4.87 -16.59
N ALA A 224 -20.57 3.57 -16.80
CA ALA A 224 -21.61 2.54 -16.68
C ALA A 224 -21.75 1.95 -15.26
N SER A 225 -20.82 2.26 -14.35
CA SER A 225 -20.74 1.65 -13.02
C SER A 225 -21.63 2.37 -12.02
N GLU A 226 -22.38 1.59 -11.22
CA GLU A 226 -23.07 2.10 -10.02
C GLU A 226 -22.12 2.24 -8.82
N LEU A 227 -20.93 1.63 -8.88
CA LEU A 227 -19.92 1.64 -7.83
C LEU A 227 -18.75 2.51 -8.25
N PRO A 228 -18.12 3.25 -7.31
CA PRO A 228 -16.90 3.98 -7.59
C PRO A 228 -15.79 3.07 -8.10
N ILE A 229 -14.98 3.57 -9.03
CA ILE A 229 -13.80 2.89 -9.57
C ILE A 229 -12.54 3.55 -9.00
N VAL A 230 -11.69 2.74 -8.38
CA VAL A 230 -10.37 3.15 -7.85
C VAL A 230 -9.28 2.45 -8.64
N VAL A 231 -8.23 3.14 -9.06
CA VAL A 231 -7.13 2.53 -9.80
C VAL A 231 -5.90 2.34 -8.92
N ASP A 232 -5.17 1.24 -9.12
CA ASP A 232 -3.96 0.87 -8.40
C ASP A 232 -2.73 0.92 -9.32
N GLU A 233 -2.55 -0.09 -10.15
CA GLU A 233 -1.37 -0.23 -11.00
C GLU A 233 -1.29 0.86 -12.07
N ALA A 234 -2.39 1.51 -12.42
CA ALA A 234 -2.43 2.62 -13.38
C ALA A 234 -1.94 3.96 -12.79
N ALA A 235 -1.87 4.10 -11.46
CA ALA A 235 -1.44 5.31 -10.75
C ALA A 235 -0.11 5.07 -10.04
N VAL A 236 1.01 5.45 -10.66
CA VAL A 236 2.37 5.24 -10.13
C VAL A 236 2.98 6.54 -9.63
N ARG A 237 2.81 7.66 -10.36
CA ARG A 237 3.40 8.95 -10.07
C ARG A 237 2.34 10.06 -10.04
N ALA A 238 2.67 11.20 -9.43
CA ALA A 238 1.79 12.37 -9.45
C ALA A 238 1.44 12.82 -10.87
N SER A 239 2.34 12.62 -11.83
CA SER A 239 2.11 12.91 -13.25
C SER A 239 1.04 12.02 -13.90
N ASP A 240 0.69 10.88 -13.31
CA ASP A 240 -0.37 10.02 -13.84
C ASP A 240 -1.77 10.53 -13.49
N VAL A 241 -1.89 11.33 -12.43
CA VAL A 241 -3.18 11.72 -11.84
C VAL A 241 -4.05 12.50 -12.82
N GLU A 242 -3.47 13.48 -13.50
CA GLU A 242 -4.20 14.28 -14.51
C GLU A 242 -4.80 13.41 -15.62
N ARG A 243 -4.02 12.42 -16.10
CA ARG A 243 -4.46 11.47 -17.14
C ARG A 243 -5.60 10.58 -16.66
N LEU A 244 -5.65 10.26 -15.37
CA LEU A 244 -6.66 9.40 -14.73
C LEU A 244 -7.92 10.16 -14.33
N ALA A 245 -7.86 11.48 -14.23
CA ALA A 245 -9.00 12.32 -13.95
C ALA A 245 -10.10 12.10 -15.01
N GLY A 246 -11.33 11.84 -14.54
CA GLY A 246 -12.47 11.49 -15.41
C GLY A 246 -12.51 10.01 -15.86
N ALA A 247 -11.45 9.23 -15.61
CA ALA A 247 -11.44 7.78 -15.89
C ALA A 247 -11.68 6.92 -14.64
N CYS A 248 -11.51 7.49 -13.45
CA CYS A 248 -11.75 6.83 -12.16
C CYS A 248 -12.32 7.82 -11.14
N ASP A 249 -12.71 7.32 -9.97
CA ASP A 249 -13.23 8.09 -8.83
C ASP A 249 -12.20 8.22 -7.70
N GLY A 250 -11.11 7.48 -7.80
CA GLY A 250 -10.01 7.52 -6.84
C GLY A 250 -8.80 6.73 -7.31
N ILE A 251 -7.70 6.91 -6.57
CA ILE A 251 -6.43 6.23 -6.80
C ILE A 251 -5.94 5.50 -5.55
N ASN A 252 -5.23 4.39 -5.73
CA ASN A 252 -4.51 3.70 -4.66
C ASN A 252 -3.03 4.08 -4.71
N VAL A 253 -2.59 4.92 -3.78
CA VAL A 253 -1.19 5.31 -3.61
C VAL A 253 -0.48 4.25 -2.77
N LYS A 254 0.63 3.71 -3.28
CA LYS A 254 1.51 2.78 -2.55
C LYS A 254 2.93 3.31 -2.56
N LEU A 255 3.54 3.44 -1.40
CA LEU A 255 4.91 3.97 -1.26
C LEU A 255 5.89 3.20 -2.14
N GLN A 256 5.77 1.87 -2.15
CA GLN A 256 6.62 0.96 -2.94
C GLN A 256 6.47 1.12 -4.46
N LYS A 257 5.36 1.67 -4.94
CA LYS A 257 5.16 1.99 -6.36
C LYS A 257 5.75 3.36 -6.69
N CYS A 258 5.31 4.36 -5.94
CA CYS A 258 5.58 5.75 -6.30
C CYS A 258 7.01 6.19 -5.97
N GLY A 259 7.72 5.47 -5.09
CA GLY A 259 9.09 5.81 -4.71
C GLY A 259 9.21 6.49 -3.36
N GLY A 260 8.17 6.42 -2.50
CA GLY A 260 8.25 6.83 -1.10
C GLY A 260 7.27 7.92 -0.68
N ILE A 261 7.50 8.49 0.49
CA ILE A 261 6.63 9.43 1.20
C ILE A 261 6.51 10.76 0.44
N ALA A 262 7.63 11.28 -0.08
CA ALA A 262 7.66 12.57 -0.77
C ALA A 262 6.75 12.56 -2.02
N GLU A 263 6.86 11.51 -2.86
CA GLU A 263 6.02 11.36 -4.04
C GLU A 263 4.58 11.02 -3.68
N ALA A 264 4.34 10.18 -2.67
CA ALA A 264 3.00 9.87 -2.21
C ALA A 264 2.24 11.14 -1.79
N ARG A 265 2.89 12.08 -1.10
CA ARG A 265 2.30 13.37 -0.75
C ARG A 265 1.94 14.20 -1.99
N ALA A 266 2.80 14.21 -3.00
CA ALA A 266 2.51 14.89 -4.26
C ALA A 266 1.31 14.25 -4.99
N MET A 267 1.24 12.91 -5.01
CA MET A 267 0.09 12.18 -5.58
C MET A 267 -1.21 12.49 -4.84
N ILE A 268 -1.19 12.49 -3.50
CA ILE A 268 -2.36 12.81 -2.67
C ILE A 268 -2.85 14.24 -2.97
N ALA A 269 -1.95 15.22 -2.99
CA ALA A 269 -2.30 16.60 -3.29
C ALA A 269 -2.90 16.73 -4.69
N SER A 270 -2.24 16.18 -5.71
CA SER A 270 -2.73 16.19 -7.09
C SER A 270 -4.09 15.49 -7.24
N ALA A 271 -4.29 14.35 -6.56
CA ALA A 271 -5.58 13.64 -6.60
C ALA A 271 -6.72 14.52 -6.05
N HIS A 272 -6.52 15.14 -4.90
CA HIS A 272 -7.52 16.03 -4.30
C HIS A 272 -7.80 17.27 -5.18
N GLU A 273 -6.77 17.86 -5.80
CA GLU A 273 -6.94 18.97 -6.76
C GLU A 273 -7.79 18.58 -7.96
N HIS A 274 -7.74 17.31 -8.38
CA HIS A 274 -8.54 16.77 -9.48
C HIS A 274 -9.88 16.14 -9.02
N GLY A 275 -10.23 16.27 -7.73
CA GLY A 275 -11.47 15.74 -7.17
C GLY A 275 -11.51 14.20 -7.02
N LEU A 276 -10.35 13.55 -7.07
CA LEU A 276 -10.22 12.10 -6.86
C LEU A 276 -10.02 11.80 -5.36
N ARG A 277 -10.65 10.73 -4.89
CA ARG A 277 -10.40 10.20 -3.55
C ARG A 277 -9.14 9.35 -3.55
N VAL A 278 -8.51 9.22 -2.38
CA VAL A 278 -7.25 8.50 -2.24
C VAL A 278 -7.39 7.35 -1.26
N MET A 279 -6.94 6.17 -1.70
CA MET A 279 -6.59 5.05 -0.84
C MET A 279 -5.08 5.00 -0.67
N LEU A 280 -4.60 4.83 0.54
CA LEU A 280 -3.20 4.51 0.81
C LEU A 280 -3.10 3.01 1.04
N GLY A 281 -2.39 2.34 0.14
CA GLY A 281 -2.23 0.89 0.15
C GLY A 281 -0.80 0.41 0.36
N CYS A 282 -0.66 -0.90 0.47
CA CYS A 282 0.63 -1.59 0.58
C CYS A 282 0.70 -2.77 -0.41
N ARG A 283 1.88 -3.37 -0.51
CA ARG A 283 2.05 -4.70 -1.12
C ARG A 283 1.86 -5.78 -0.05
N ALA A 284 1.37 -6.94 -0.42
CA ALA A 284 1.31 -8.07 0.50
C ALA A 284 2.72 -8.43 1.00
N ALA A 285 2.82 -8.80 2.27
CA ALA A 285 4.07 -9.16 2.95
C ALA A 285 5.11 -8.01 2.96
N GLU A 286 4.70 -6.83 3.41
CA GLU A 286 5.60 -5.76 3.88
C GLU A 286 5.74 -5.85 5.40
N THR A 287 6.93 -5.48 5.96
CA THR A 287 7.10 -5.44 7.41
C THR A 287 6.52 -4.18 8.04
N SER A 288 6.52 -4.15 9.37
CA SER A 288 6.12 -2.96 10.14
C SER A 288 6.93 -1.70 9.82
N VAL A 289 8.09 -1.79 9.15
CA VAL A 289 8.86 -0.62 8.69
C VAL A 289 8.11 0.11 7.58
N ALA A 290 7.79 -0.58 6.48
CA ALA A 290 7.06 0.02 5.35
C ALA A 290 5.62 0.40 5.73
N ILE A 291 4.94 -0.47 6.49
CA ILE A 291 3.58 -0.22 6.95
C ILE A 291 3.50 1.00 7.87
N ALA A 292 4.47 1.19 8.78
CA ALA A 292 4.51 2.38 9.62
C ALA A 292 4.69 3.66 8.80
N ALA A 293 5.59 3.65 7.82
CA ALA A 293 5.80 4.80 6.94
C ALA A 293 4.49 5.22 6.26
N ALA A 294 3.74 4.25 5.71
CA ALA A 294 2.44 4.50 5.11
C ALA A 294 1.39 4.91 6.16
N ALA A 295 1.33 4.24 7.32
CA ALA A 295 0.36 4.55 8.37
C ALA A 295 0.49 6.00 8.88
N HIS A 296 1.71 6.53 8.97
CA HIS A 296 1.94 7.94 9.34
C HIS A 296 1.41 8.95 8.32
N LEU A 297 1.18 8.54 7.06
CA LEU A 297 0.50 9.34 6.02
C LEU A 297 -1.02 9.16 6.01
N ALA A 298 -1.54 8.08 6.59
CA ALA A 298 -2.95 7.73 6.50
C ALA A 298 -3.95 8.83 6.95
N PRO A 299 -3.61 9.77 7.87
CA PRO A 299 -4.49 10.89 8.18
C PRO A 299 -4.76 11.86 6.99
N ALA A 300 -4.01 11.74 5.90
CA ALA A 300 -4.18 12.60 4.71
C ALA A 300 -5.08 12.00 3.62
N VAL A 301 -5.71 10.83 3.86
CA VAL A 301 -6.46 10.10 2.83
C VAL A 301 -7.81 9.58 3.34
N GLU A 302 -8.71 9.23 2.43
CA GLU A 302 -10.06 8.75 2.74
C GLU A 302 -10.07 7.26 3.10
N TRP A 303 -9.14 6.48 2.56
CA TRP A 303 -9.11 5.03 2.72
C TRP A 303 -7.70 4.51 3.03
N ALA A 304 -7.63 3.49 3.85
CA ALA A 304 -6.40 2.75 4.13
C ALA A 304 -6.56 1.25 3.81
N ASP A 305 -5.47 0.66 3.28
CA ASP A 305 -5.32 -0.76 2.96
C ASP A 305 -3.88 -1.17 3.30
N LEU A 306 -3.57 -1.14 4.61
CA LEU A 306 -2.22 -1.23 5.17
C LEU A 306 -2.13 -2.43 6.13
N ASP A 307 -2.38 -3.62 5.61
CA ASP A 307 -2.38 -4.87 6.35
C ASP A 307 -1.21 -5.81 5.99
N GLY A 308 -0.24 -5.35 5.20
CA GLY A 308 0.87 -6.17 4.70
C GLY A 308 1.64 -6.90 5.80
N ASN A 309 1.87 -6.25 6.95
CA ASN A 309 2.53 -6.83 8.12
C ASN A 309 1.62 -7.75 8.95
N LEU A 310 0.32 -7.66 8.78
CA LEU A 310 -0.65 -8.54 9.46
C LEU A 310 -0.83 -9.88 8.75
N LEU A 311 -0.30 -10.01 7.54
CA LEU A 311 -0.37 -11.21 6.72
C LEU A 311 0.86 -12.12 6.93
N ILE A 312 1.92 -11.65 7.61
CA ILE A 312 3.16 -12.40 7.86
C ILE A 312 3.28 -12.84 9.32
N VAL A 313 3.96 -13.96 9.55
CA VAL A 313 4.09 -14.56 10.89
C VAL A 313 5.39 -14.17 11.60
N ASP A 314 6.37 -13.70 10.88
CA ASP A 314 7.75 -13.50 11.32
C ASP A 314 8.28 -12.07 11.07
N ASP A 315 7.40 -11.08 11.08
CA ASP A 315 7.82 -9.67 11.06
C ASP A 315 8.80 -9.40 12.21
N PRO A 316 10.06 -9.00 11.92
CA PRO A 316 11.04 -8.77 12.98
C PRO A 316 10.82 -7.44 13.72
N PHE A 317 9.82 -6.66 13.35
CA PHE A 317 9.58 -5.33 13.88
C PHE A 317 8.18 -5.16 14.47
N ILE A 318 8.04 -4.14 15.32
CA ILE A 318 6.77 -3.54 15.72
C ILE A 318 6.92 -2.02 15.55
N ALA A 319 5.94 -1.36 14.97
CA ALA A 319 5.94 0.09 14.83
C ALA A 319 4.59 0.73 15.16
N VAL A 320 3.60 0.60 14.27
CA VAL A 320 2.24 1.12 14.42
C VAL A 320 1.29 -0.08 14.48
N PRO A 321 1.04 -0.66 15.67
CA PRO A 321 0.11 -1.78 15.80
C PRO A 321 -1.28 -1.43 15.26
N VAL A 322 -1.98 -2.46 14.78
CA VAL A 322 -3.37 -2.35 14.34
C VAL A 322 -4.26 -3.07 15.35
N GLU A 323 -5.12 -2.33 16.02
CA GLU A 323 -6.10 -2.88 16.96
C GLU A 323 -7.50 -2.66 16.40
N ARG A 324 -8.23 -3.76 16.17
CA ARG A 324 -9.58 -3.74 15.62
C ARG A 324 -9.68 -2.91 14.32
N GLY A 325 -8.69 -3.03 13.45
CA GLY A 325 -8.58 -2.31 12.19
C GLY A 325 -8.16 -0.84 12.31
N ARG A 326 -7.76 -0.35 13.49
CA ARG A 326 -7.30 1.03 13.71
C ARG A 326 -5.82 1.06 14.07
N PHE A 327 -5.10 2.06 13.57
CA PHE A 327 -3.69 2.28 13.87
C PHE A 327 -3.51 2.84 15.28
N VAL A 328 -2.57 2.25 16.03
CA VAL A 328 -2.18 2.71 17.37
C VAL A 328 -0.82 3.38 17.25
N PHE A 329 -0.84 4.70 17.18
CA PHE A 329 0.38 5.50 17.06
C PHE A 329 1.05 5.70 18.43
N SER A 330 2.37 5.59 18.46
CA SER A 330 3.18 5.97 19.61
C SER A 330 3.74 7.41 19.47
N ASP A 331 4.28 7.95 20.57
CA ASP A 331 5.01 9.23 20.56
C ASP A 331 6.50 9.06 20.29
N ARG A 332 6.94 7.87 19.87
CA ARG A 332 8.34 7.61 19.52
C ARG A 332 8.74 8.42 18.28
N PRO A 333 9.95 9.03 18.27
CA PRO A 333 10.43 9.74 17.08
C PRO A 333 10.56 8.83 15.86
N GLY A 334 10.45 9.44 14.69
CA GLY A 334 10.52 8.74 13.41
C GLY A 334 9.32 7.82 13.16
N LEU A 335 9.60 6.66 12.60
CA LEU A 335 8.61 5.59 12.37
C LEU A 335 8.12 4.92 13.67
N GLY A 336 8.83 5.13 14.78
CA GLY A 336 8.54 4.46 16.04
C GLY A 336 8.87 2.97 16.07
N VAL A 337 9.70 2.49 15.14
CA VAL A 337 10.04 1.07 14.98
C VAL A 337 10.87 0.56 16.16
N ILE A 338 10.47 -0.59 16.69
CA ILE A 338 11.24 -1.39 17.64
C ILE A 338 11.50 -2.79 17.07
N VAL A 339 12.65 -3.36 17.35
CA VAL A 339 12.99 -4.74 17.00
C VAL A 339 12.32 -5.68 18.00
N LYS A 340 11.69 -6.73 17.52
CA LYS A 340 11.17 -7.79 18.40
C LYS A 340 12.33 -8.53 19.05
N ALA A 341 12.19 -8.85 20.33
CA ALA A 341 13.17 -9.63 21.09
C ALA A 341 13.24 -11.08 20.63
#